data_81ac742b3e7ab9da4dda62cbddb08460
#
_entry.id   81ac742b3e7ab9da4dda62cbddb08460
#
_cell.length_a   1.000
_cell.length_b   1.000
_cell.length_c   1.000
_cell.angle_alpha   90.00
_cell.angle_beta   90.00
_cell.angle_gamma   90.00
#
_symmetry.space_group_name_H-M   'P 1'
#
loop_
_entity.id
_entity.type
_entity.pdbx_description
1 polymer ?
#
loop_
_entity_poly.entity_id
_entity_poly.type
_entity_poly.pdbx_seq_one_letter_code
_entity_poly.pdbx_strand_id
1 'polypeptide(L)'
;LENLKKQGLNNFYDQRQKYTNIQTLGKIKKLVSKVDKNESAEIFRFKDFNIVEFKTKANALDYNSMDALMNATDKPLIIINESMQFSAGVNLNYVMDFVLKNDLKSVEKFIKYFQETCKHLKYCDNPVISAPSGLALGGGEEVLLQSNYVVSHTNIVMGLVETIVGLVPAGGGCKELLWRWTQTNNAQKDPDYASLKVFDIIGYAKTASSPQQAQPMLFLDKNHEVIIN
;
A
#
# COMPACT_ATOMS: atom_id res chain seq x y z
N LEU A 1 -13.77 -32.99 -15.53
CA LEU A 1 -12.93 -34.17 -15.26
C LEU A 1 -12.70 -34.98 -16.52
N GLU A 2 -13.70 -35.25 -17.38
CA GLU A 2 -13.53 -36.02 -18.62
C GLU A 2 -12.57 -35.34 -19.63
N ASN A 3 -12.59 -34.03 -19.74
CA ASN A 3 -11.67 -33.27 -20.60
C ASN A 3 -10.20 -33.33 -20.11
N LEU A 4 -9.98 -33.41 -18.81
CA LEU A 4 -8.64 -33.58 -18.22
C LEU A 4 -8.09 -34.98 -18.49
N LYS A 5 -8.93 -36.01 -18.37
CA LYS A 5 -8.54 -37.40 -18.68
C LYS A 5 -8.18 -37.57 -20.15
N LYS A 6 -8.89 -36.88 -21.09
CA LYS A 6 -8.55 -36.86 -22.50
C LYS A 6 -7.18 -36.21 -22.80
N GLN A 7 -6.69 -35.36 -21.92
CA GLN A 7 -5.38 -34.74 -21.98
C GLN A 7 -4.29 -35.51 -21.21
N GLY A 8 -4.63 -36.72 -20.71
CA GLY A 8 -3.68 -37.54 -19.95
C GLY A 8 -3.45 -37.05 -18.50
N LEU A 9 -4.29 -36.14 -17.99
CA LEU A 9 -4.18 -35.58 -16.65
C LEU A 9 -5.11 -36.32 -15.69
N ASN A 10 -4.59 -36.84 -14.58
CA ASN A 10 -5.36 -37.56 -13.58
C ASN A 10 -6.07 -36.62 -12.61
N ASN A 11 -5.56 -35.40 -12.41
CA ASN A 11 -6.17 -34.34 -11.58
C ASN A 11 -5.66 -32.95 -11.99
N PHE A 12 -6.28 -31.89 -11.45
CA PHE A 12 -5.87 -30.49 -11.69
C PHE A 12 -4.43 -30.16 -11.25
N TYR A 13 -3.82 -31.03 -10.45
CA TYR A 13 -2.50 -30.78 -9.86
C TYR A 13 -1.37 -31.58 -10.52
N ASP A 14 -1.67 -32.43 -11.52
CA ASP A 14 -0.67 -33.26 -12.18
C ASP A 14 0.39 -32.46 -12.97
N GLN A 15 0.07 -31.20 -13.33
CA GLN A 15 1.01 -30.26 -13.95
C GLN A 15 1.58 -29.23 -12.94
N ARG A 16 1.70 -29.55 -11.67
CA ARG A 16 2.45 -28.69 -10.76
C ARG A 16 3.88 -28.53 -11.28
N GLN A 17 4.14 -27.42 -11.96
CA GLN A 17 5.52 -26.98 -12.15
C GLN A 17 6.14 -26.91 -10.76
N LYS A 18 7.17 -27.71 -10.51
CA LYS A 18 8.01 -27.52 -9.32
C LYS A 18 8.73 -26.20 -9.54
N TYR A 19 8.17 -25.12 -9.01
CA TYR A 19 8.87 -23.84 -8.92
C TYR A 19 10.02 -23.99 -7.94
N THR A 20 11.14 -24.51 -8.43
CA THR A 20 12.34 -24.79 -7.64
C THR A 20 13.07 -23.52 -7.22
N ASN A 21 12.72 -22.36 -7.80
CA ASN A 21 13.38 -21.07 -7.58
C ASN A 21 12.45 -19.94 -7.10
N ILE A 22 11.42 -20.23 -6.30
CA ILE A 22 10.61 -19.18 -5.68
C ILE A 22 11.53 -18.36 -4.75
N GLN A 23 11.70 -17.09 -5.09
CA GLN A 23 12.34 -16.11 -4.22
C GLN A 23 11.32 -15.62 -3.20
N THR A 24 11.41 -16.10 -1.96
CA THR A 24 10.62 -15.55 -0.86
C THR A 24 11.36 -14.37 -0.24
N LEU A 25 10.61 -13.42 0.38
CA LEU A 25 11.23 -12.30 1.09
C LEU A 25 12.23 -12.81 2.15
N GLY A 26 11.93 -13.90 2.86
CA GLY A 26 12.84 -14.53 3.82
C GLY A 26 14.14 -15.05 3.21
N LYS A 27 14.14 -15.51 1.94
CA LYS A 27 15.38 -15.87 1.24
C LYS A 27 16.17 -14.63 0.84
N ILE A 28 15.48 -13.59 0.34
CA ILE A 28 16.09 -12.32 -0.05
C ILE A 28 16.75 -11.64 1.16
N LYS A 29 16.11 -11.64 2.31
CA LYS A 29 16.63 -11.07 3.57
C LYS A 29 17.97 -11.71 4.00
N LYS A 30 18.26 -12.95 3.61
CA LYS A 30 19.57 -13.58 3.90
C LYS A 30 20.73 -12.98 3.12
N LEU A 31 20.44 -12.22 2.07
CA LEU A 31 21.43 -11.57 1.20
C LEU A 31 21.66 -10.09 1.58
N VAL A 32 21.02 -9.61 2.64
CA VAL A 32 21.09 -8.23 3.06
C VAL A 32 22.49 -7.85 3.56
N SER A 33 22.94 -6.66 3.20
CA SER A 33 24.22 -6.11 3.65
C SER A 33 24.13 -5.45 5.03
N LYS A 34 22.99 -4.81 5.34
CA LYS A 34 22.73 -4.12 6.60
C LYS A 34 21.23 -4.08 6.89
N VAL A 35 20.87 -4.21 8.16
CA VAL A 35 19.50 -4.03 8.63
C VAL A 35 19.48 -2.87 9.62
N ASP A 36 18.71 -1.82 9.30
CA ASP A 36 18.33 -0.77 10.24
C ASP A 36 16.91 -1.06 10.74
N LYS A 37 16.63 -0.85 12.01
CA LYS A 37 15.32 -1.11 12.58
C LYS A 37 14.95 -0.10 13.66
N ASN A 38 13.67 0.15 13.76
CA ASN A 38 13.04 0.81 14.89
C ASN A 38 11.92 -0.08 15.45
N GLU A 39 11.08 0.45 16.32
CA GLU A 39 10.01 -0.31 16.96
C GLU A 39 8.91 -0.76 16.01
N SER A 40 8.74 -0.08 14.87
CA SER A 40 7.60 -0.26 13.97
C SER A 40 7.96 -0.78 12.59
N ALA A 41 9.24 -0.76 12.19
CA ALA A 41 9.67 -1.20 10.87
C ALA A 41 11.12 -1.66 10.85
N GLU A 42 11.46 -2.45 9.82
CA GLU A 42 12.82 -2.84 9.48
C GLU A 42 13.15 -2.35 8.06
N ILE A 43 14.36 -1.81 7.89
CA ILE A 43 14.91 -1.44 6.58
C ILE A 43 16.03 -2.41 6.25
N PHE A 44 15.82 -3.22 5.22
CA PHE A 44 16.84 -4.14 4.70
C PHE A 44 17.60 -3.43 3.59
N ARG A 45 18.88 -3.11 3.83
CA ARG A 45 19.72 -2.36 2.88
C ARG A 45 20.53 -3.31 2.03
N PHE A 46 20.25 -3.31 0.72
CA PHE A 46 21.01 -4.00 -0.29
C PHE A 46 21.97 -3.03 -1.02
N LYS A 47 22.81 -3.60 -1.88
CA LYS A 47 23.73 -2.78 -2.67
C LYS A 47 23.01 -1.76 -3.54
N ASP A 48 21.96 -2.19 -4.24
CA ASP A 48 21.33 -1.42 -5.31
C ASP A 48 19.90 -0.94 -4.97
N PHE A 49 19.31 -1.40 -3.86
CA PHE A 49 17.95 -1.06 -3.43
C PHE A 49 17.76 -1.26 -1.93
N ASN A 50 16.67 -0.75 -1.38
CA ASN A 50 16.23 -0.99 -0.02
C ASN A 50 14.87 -1.67 0.01
N ILE A 51 14.61 -2.43 1.08
CA ILE A 51 13.28 -2.97 1.38
C ILE A 51 12.85 -2.42 2.73
N VAL A 52 11.62 -1.95 2.83
CA VAL A 52 10.95 -1.64 4.11
C VAL A 52 9.86 -2.67 4.38
N GLU A 53 9.88 -3.21 5.59
CA GLU A 53 8.87 -4.10 6.14
C GLU A 53 8.33 -3.54 7.44
N PHE A 54 7.01 -3.40 7.56
CA PHE A 54 6.35 -2.99 8.80
C PHE A 54 6.25 -4.16 9.77
N LYS A 55 6.36 -3.88 11.07
CA LYS A 55 6.40 -4.88 12.15
C LYS A 55 5.34 -4.67 13.23
N THR A 56 4.56 -3.63 13.14
CA THR A 56 3.46 -3.38 14.07
C THR A 56 2.33 -4.39 13.90
N LYS A 57 1.43 -4.48 14.87
CA LYS A 57 0.23 -5.29 14.75
C LYS A 57 -0.59 -4.82 13.54
N ALA A 58 -0.95 -5.76 12.66
CA ALA A 58 -1.65 -5.50 11.40
C ALA A 58 -0.93 -4.51 10.47
N ASN A 59 0.38 -4.30 10.66
CA ASN A 59 1.20 -3.31 9.97
C ASN A 59 0.60 -1.89 10.05
N ALA A 60 -0.02 -1.56 11.19
CA ALA A 60 -0.56 -0.24 11.45
C ALA A 60 0.57 0.80 11.52
N LEU A 61 0.34 1.95 10.90
CA LEU A 61 1.36 2.98 10.69
C LEU A 61 1.37 3.98 11.84
N ASP A 62 2.57 4.33 12.28
CA ASP A 62 2.87 5.33 13.29
C ASP A 62 4.06 6.21 12.84
N TYR A 63 4.56 7.06 13.73
CA TYR A 63 5.71 7.92 13.44
C TYR A 63 6.95 7.13 13.00
N ASN A 64 7.25 6.02 13.70
CA ASN A 64 8.43 5.19 13.39
C ASN A 64 8.29 4.50 12.03
N SER A 65 7.08 4.08 11.64
CA SER A 65 6.83 3.54 10.30
C SER A 65 7.10 4.58 9.22
N MET A 66 6.66 5.84 9.44
CA MET A 66 6.91 6.95 8.51
C MET A 66 8.39 7.32 8.45
N ASP A 67 9.08 7.32 9.58
CA ASP A 67 10.51 7.57 9.66
C ASP A 67 11.32 6.51 8.88
N ALA A 68 10.95 5.24 8.99
CA ALA A 68 11.58 4.17 8.21
C ALA A 68 11.40 4.37 6.70
N LEU A 69 10.21 4.80 6.24
CA LEU A 69 9.97 5.09 4.83
C LEU A 69 10.83 6.27 4.35
N MET A 70 10.89 7.37 5.12
CA MET A 70 11.72 8.53 4.80
C MET A 70 13.20 8.18 4.67
N ASN A 71 13.72 7.37 5.60
CA ASN A 71 15.13 7.00 5.66
C ASN A 71 15.54 5.91 4.65
N ALA A 72 14.58 5.30 3.94
CA ALA A 72 14.87 4.23 2.99
C ALA A 72 14.95 4.66 1.53
N THR A 73 14.71 5.94 1.22
CA THR A 73 14.62 6.46 -0.17
C THR A 73 15.95 6.92 -0.75
N ASP A 74 17.07 6.73 -0.05
CA ASP A 74 18.41 6.97 -0.58
C ASP A 74 18.78 6.06 -1.77
N LYS A 75 17.98 5.02 -2.01
CA LYS A 75 18.03 4.08 -3.14
C LYS A 75 16.61 3.72 -3.59
N PRO A 76 16.44 3.04 -4.74
CA PRO A 76 15.17 2.41 -5.10
C PRO A 76 14.58 1.66 -3.91
N LEU A 77 13.32 1.96 -3.57
CA LEU A 77 12.63 1.43 -2.40
C LEU A 77 11.57 0.41 -2.79
N ILE A 78 11.58 -0.74 -2.11
CA ILE A 78 10.49 -1.72 -2.17
C ILE A 78 9.79 -1.76 -0.81
N ILE A 79 8.47 -1.55 -0.80
CA ILE A 79 7.63 -1.69 0.40
C ILE A 79 6.89 -3.01 0.29
N ILE A 80 7.22 -3.97 1.14
CA ILE A 80 6.67 -5.33 1.12
C ILE A 80 6.65 -5.93 2.52
N ASN A 81 5.65 -6.74 2.84
CA ASN A 81 5.55 -7.42 4.13
C ASN A 81 5.41 -8.94 3.93
N GLU A 82 6.05 -9.72 4.80
CA GLU A 82 5.83 -11.18 4.88
C GLU A 82 4.50 -11.53 5.54
N SER A 83 3.88 -10.58 6.26
CA SER A 83 2.60 -10.77 6.90
C SER A 83 1.46 -10.84 5.87
N MET A 84 0.29 -11.32 6.33
CA MET A 84 -0.91 -11.48 5.49
C MET A 84 -1.51 -10.15 5.01
N GLN A 85 -0.99 -9.01 5.45
CA GLN A 85 -1.54 -7.69 5.17
C GLN A 85 -0.45 -6.70 4.81
N PHE A 86 -0.77 -5.79 3.87
CA PHE A 86 0.13 -4.67 3.57
C PHE A 86 0.12 -3.66 4.72
N SER A 87 -1.03 -3.09 5.03
CA SER A 87 -1.25 -2.23 6.20
C SER A 87 -2.75 -2.01 6.45
N ALA A 88 -3.16 -2.09 7.71
CA ALA A 88 -4.52 -1.74 8.12
C ALA A 88 -4.74 -0.22 8.29
N GLY A 89 -3.74 0.61 7.97
CA GLY A 89 -3.81 2.06 8.08
C GLY A 89 -3.10 2.62 9.32
N VAL A 90 -3.42 3.86 9.67
CA VAL A 90 -2.81 4.55 10.80
C VAL A 90 -3.15 3.83 12.11
N ASN A 91 -2.17 3.73 13.02
CA ASN A 91 -2.38 3.22 14.37
C ASN A 91 -3.23 4.22 15.18
N LEU A 92 -4.54 3.96 15.22
CA LEU A 92 -5.48 4.84 15.90
C LEU A 92 -5.21 4.94 17.41
N ASN A 93 -4.70 3.87 18.05
CA ASN A 93 -4.34 3.94 19.48
C ASN A 93 -3.21 4.93 19.72
N TYR A 94 -2.21 4.98 18.82
CA TYR A 94 -1.13 5.95 18.89
C TYR A 94 -1.64 7.40 18.83
N VAL A 95 -2.62 7.67 17.95
CA VAL A 95 -3.24 8.99 17.84
C VAL A 95 -4.14 9.29 19.04
N MET A 96 -4.93 8.30 19.50
CA MET A 96 -5.81 8.44 20.67
C MET A 96 -5.07 8.76 21.94
N ASP A 97 -3.85 8.26 22.13
CA ASP A 97 -3.01 8.57 23.28
C ASP A 97 -2.71 10.08 23.39
N PHE A 98 -2.55 10.77 22.28
CA PHE A 98 -2.40 12.24 22.25
C PHE A 98 -3.74 12.94 22.51
N VAL A 99 -4.81 12.46 21.87
CA VAL A 99 -6.16 13.06 22.02
C VAL A 99 -6.62 12.99 23.49
N LEU A 100 -6.46 11.83 24.15
CA LEU A 100 -6.83 11.66 25.56
C LEU A 100 -6.01 12.53 26.52
N LYS A 101 -4.79 12.91 26.14
CA LYS A 101 -3.94 13.86 26.88
C LYS A 101 -4.20 15.31 26.50
N ASN A 102 -5.18 15.58 25.62
CA ASN A 102 -5.47 16.90 25.02
C ASN A 102 -4.24 17.52 24.31
N ASP A 103 -3.34 16.69 23.80
CA ASP A 103 -2.13 17.10 23.07
C ASP A 103 -2.40 17.14 21.56
N LEU A 104 -3.23 18.09 21.15
CA LEU A 104 -3.58 18.28 19.73
C LEU A 104 -2.37 18.73 18.88
N LYS A 105 -1.33 19.31 19.50
CA LYS A 105 -0.10 19.68 18.79
C LYS A 105 0.68 18.45 18.31
N SER A 106 0.73 17.40 19.12
CA SER A 106 1.36 16.13 18.69
C SER A 106 0.55 15.42 17.60
N VAL A 107 -0.79 15.50 17.65
CA VAL A 107 -1.65 15.01 16.55
C VAL A 107 -1.33 15.77 15.26
N GLU A 108 -1.32 17.11 15.29
CA GLU A 108 -0.99 17.94 14.13
C GLU A 108 0.41 17.63 13.58
N LYS A 109 1.41 17.48 14.45
CA LYS A 109 2.77 17.13 14.08
C LYS A 109 2.84 15.78 13.38
N PHE A 110 2.12 14.78 13.90
CA PHE A 110 2.06 13.45 13.28
C PHE A 110 1.41 13.50 11.89
N ILE A 111 0.26 14.20 11.75
CA ILE A 111 -0.42 14.35 10.46
C ILE A 111 0.51 15.04 9.44
N LYS A 112 1.16 16.12 9.82
CA LYS A 112 2.13 16.82 8.94
C LYS A 112 3.26 15.91 8.50
N TYR A 113 3.85 15.15 9.43
CA TYR A 113 4.93 14.23 9.11
C TYR A 113 4.47 13.12 8.16
N PHE A 114 3.24 12.60 8.39
CA PHE A 114 2.64 11.61 7.49
C PHE A 114 2.45 12.19 6.07
N GLN A 115 1.94 13.42 5.96
CA GLN A 115 1.79 14.13 4.68
C GLN A 115 3.14 14.37 3.98
N GLU A 116 4.15 14.78 4.75
CA GLU A 116 5.51 14.99 4.24
C GLU A 116 6.11 13.68 3.74
N THR A 117 5.93 12.58 4.46
CA THR A 117 6.38 11.24 4.04
C THR A 117 5.69 10.82 2.74
N CYS A 118 4.37 10.92 2.66
CA CYS A 118 3.64 10.60 1.43
C CYS A 118 4.10 11.46 0.24
N LYS A 119 4.28 12.77 0.47
CA LYS A 119 4.82 13.67 -0.55
C LYS A 119 6.24 13.27 -0.97
N HIS A 120 7.08 12.92 0.00
CA HIS A 120 8.45 12.50 -0.26
C HIS A 120 8.50 11.22 -1.10
N LEU A 121 7.73 10.18 -0.74
CA LEU A 121 7.65 8.94 -1.52
C LEU A 121 7.25 9.19 -2.98
N LYS A 122 6.35 10.13 -3.23
CA LYS A 122 5.89 10.46 -4.58
C LYS A 122 6.94 11.18 -5.43
N TYR A 123 7.77 12.02 -4.82
CA TYR A 123 8.64 12.96 -5.53
C TYR A 123 10.13 12.77 -5.28
N CYS A 124 10.53 11.73 -4.52
CA CYS A 124 11.96 11.41 -4.35
C CYS A 124 12.58 10.94 -5.67
N ASP A 125 13.89 11.11 -5.80
CA ASP A 125 14.63 10.80 -7.03
C ASP A 125 14.66 9.30 -7.36
N ASN A 126 14.56 8.45 -6.35
CA ASN A 126 14.58 7.00 -6.51
C ASN A 126 13.18 6.42 -6.62
N PRO A 127 12.96 5.41 -7.48
CA PRO A 127 11.64 4.80 -7.62
C PRO A 127 11.18 4.07 -6.35
N VAL A 128 9.90 4.22 -6.03
CA VAL A 128 9.21 3.51 -4.95
C VAL A 128 8.27 2.48 -5.55
N ILE A 129 8.44 1.22 -5.15
CA ILE A 129 7.63 0.08 -5.58
C ILE A 129 6.93 -0.49 -4.36
N SER A 130 5.61 -0.66 -4.42
CA SER A 130 4.86 -1.37 -3.37
C SER A 130 4.40 -2.73 -3.86
N ALA A 131 4.52 -3.75 -3.00
CA ALA A 131 4.07 -5.10 -3.25
C ALA A 131 2.99 -5.51 -2.22
N PRO A 132 1.75 -5.00 -2.37
CA PRO A 132 0.70 -5.22 -1.39
C PRO A 132 0.04 -6.58 -1.53
N SER A 133 -0.28 -7.21 -0.38
CA SER A 133 -1.17 -8.36 -0.24
C SER A 133 -2.13 -8.15 0.94
N GLY A 134 -3.33 -8.74 0.89
CA GLY A 134 -4.35 -8.57 1.93
C GLY A 134 -4.80 -7.13 2.09
N LEU A 135 -4.90 -6.62 3.31
CA LEU A 135 -5.41 -5.28 3.56
C LEU A 135 -4.38 -4.18 3.22
N ALA A 136 -4.80 -3.21 2.42
CA ALA A 136 -4.15 -1.92 2.20
C ALA A 136 -5.22 -0.83 2.38
N LEU A 137 -5.46 -0.44 3.63
CA LEU A 137 -6.60 0.41 4.00
C LEU A 137 -6.14 1.72 4.65
N GLY A 138 -6.93 2.78 4.45
CA GLY A 138 -6.69 4.08 5.05
C GLY A 138 -5.28 4.59 4.78
N GLY A 139 -4.51 4.94 5.82
CA GLY A 139 -3.12 5.36 5.67
C GLY A 139 -2.22 4.36 4.92
N GLY A 140 -2.52 3.06 4.95
CA GLY A 140 -1.82 2.05 4.14
C GLY A 140 -2.07 2.23 2.64
N GLU A 141 -3.32 2.52 2.26
CA GLU A 141 -3.66 2.89 0.89
C GLU A 141 -3.04 4.25 0.51
N GLU A 142 -3.00 5.22 1.44
CA GLU A 142 -2.36 6.51 1.19
C GLU A 142 -0.87 6.37 0.83
N VAL A 143 -0.12 5.50 1.53
CA VAL A 143 1.28 5.16 1.20
C VAL A 143 1.36 4.50 -0.18
N LEU A 144 0.48 3.54 -0.46
CA LEU A 144 0.46 2.79 -1.70
C LEU A 144 0.18 3.70 -2.91
N LEU A 145 -0.74 4.65 -2.78
CA LEU A 145 -1.07 5.63 -3.81
C LEU A 145 0.12 6.53 -4.21
N GLN A 146 1.16 6.65 -3.37
CA GLN A 146 2.36 7.42 -3.68
C GLN A 146 3.45 6.60 -4.38
N SER A 147 3.26 5.30 -4.55
CA SER A 147 4.25 4.44 -5.23
C SER A 147 4.28 4.70 -6.75
N ASN A 148 5.47 4.68 -7.34
CA ASN A 148 5.64 4.79 -8.79
C ASN A 148 5.12 3.53 -9.51
N TYR A 149 5.23 2.37 -8.84
CA TYR A 149 4.76 1.10 -9.39
C TYR A 149 4.20 0.21 -8.29
N VAL A 150 3.16 -0.54 -8.60
CA VAL A 150 2.53 -1.49 -7.67
C VAL A 150 2.50 -2.88 -8.29
N VAL A 151 3.02 -3.86 -7.55
CA VAL A 151 2.91 -5.30 -7.85
C VAL A 151 1.88 -5.88 -6.90
N SER A 152 0.62 -5.89 -7.30
CA SER A 152 -0.50 -6.26 -6.44
C SER A 152 -0.74 -7.77 -6.42
N HIS A 153 -0.90 -8.35 -5.23
CA HIS A 153 -1.42 -9.70 -5.11
C HIS A 153 -2.94 -9.74 -5.38
N THR A 154 -3.44 -10.86 -5.93
CA THR A 154 -4.87 -11.01 -6.26
C THR A 154 -5.82 -10.93 -5.07
N ASN A 155 -5.35 -11.19 -3.83
CA ASN A 155 -6.16 -11.12 -2.61
C ASN A 155 -6.22 -9.73 -1.97
N ILE A 156 -5.77 -8.70 -2.67
CA ILE A 156 -5.72 -7.34 -2.12
C ILE A 156 -7.12 -6.80 -1.77
N VAL A 157 -7.21 -6.10 -0.65
CA VAL A 157 -8.36 -5.26 -0.29
C VAL A 157 -7.84 -3.84 -0.08
N MET A 158 -8.28 -2.92 -0.94
CA MET A 158 -7.81 -1.54 -1.01
C MET A 158 -8.94 -0.56 -0.70
N GLY A 159 -8.63 0.53 -0.04
CA GLY A 159 -9.60 1.60 0.17
C GLY A 159 -9.18 2.66 1.16
N LEU A 160 -9.73 3.86 0.95
CA LEU A 160 -9.66 4.99 1.87
C LEU A 160 -10.90 4.94 2.77
N VAL A 161 -10.76 4.35 3.95
CA VAL A 161 -11.89 3.96 4.82
C VAL A 161 -12.02 4.82 6.08
N GLU A 162 -11.31 5.92 6.16
CA GLU A 162 -11.24 6.80 7.33
C GLU A 162 -12.61 7.29 7.80
N THR A 163 -13.56 7.49 6.89
CA THR A 163 -14.91 7.96 7.20
C THR A 163 -15.71 6.98 8.07
N ILE A 164 -15.39 5.67 8.07
CA ILE A 164 -16.01 4.68 8.96
C ILE A 164 -15.75 5.03 10.43
N VAL A 165 -14.63 5.66 10.72
CA VAL A 165 -14.24 6.07 12.09
C VAL A 165 -14.34 7.57 12.32
N GLY A 166 -15.08 8.29 11.45
CA GLY A 166 -15.32 9.74 11.57
C GLY A 166 -14.12 10.62 11.21
N LEU A 167 -13.18 10.09 10.44
CA LEU A 167 -11.99 10.82 9.96
C LEU A 167 -12.06 11.00 8.43
N VAL A 168 -11.06 11.70 7.88
CA VAL A 168 -10.84 11.81 6.43
C VAL A 168 -9.40 11.40 6.10
N PRO A 169 -9.13 10.89 4.87
CA PRO A 169 -7.78 10.59 4.43
C PRO A 169 -6.90 11.84 4.44
N ALA A 170 -6.06 11.96 5.47
CA ALA A 170 -5.29 13.18 5.74
C ALA A 170 -3.82 13.09 5.29
N GLY A 171 -3.29 11.90 4.99
CA GLY A 171 -1.91 11.69 4.54
C GLY A 171 -1.69 12.04 3.06
N GLY A 172 -2.75 12.29 2.31
CA GLY A 172 -2.68 12.65 0.90
C GLY A 172 -3.66 11.88 0.00
N GLY A 173 -4.44 10.93 0.55
CA GLY A 173 -5.38 10.10 -0.20
C GLY A 173 -6.44 10.91 -0.93
N CYS A 174 -7.07 11.90 -0.26
CA CYS A 174 -8.04 12.79 -0.89
C CYS A 174 -7.45 13.52 -2.09
N LYS A 175 -6.28 14.14 -1.93
CA LYS A 175 -5.59 14.89 -2.98
C LYS A 175 -5.21 13.97 -4.14
N GLU A 176 -4.61 12.82 -3.84
CA GLU A 176 -4.10 11.91 -4.86
C GLU A 176 -5.23 11.30 -5.67
N LEU A 177 -6.29 10.85 -5.02
CA LEU A 177 -7.43 10.27 -5.71
C LEU A 177 -8.16 11.32 -6.55
N LEU A 178 -8.32 12.56 -6.04
CA LEU A 178 -8.89 13.66 -6.81
C LEU A 178 -8.06 13.95 -8.06
N TRP A 179 -6.74 14.06 -7.91
CA TRP A 179 -5.85 14.26 -9.04
C TRP A 179 -6.00 13.18 -10.11
N ARG A 180 -6.03 11.90 -9.72
CA ARG A 180 -6.21 10.77 -10.65
C ARG A 180 -7.55 10.86 -11.40
N TRP A 181 -8.64 11.21 -10.70
CA TRP A 181 -9.95 11.37 -11.34
C TRP A 181 -10.02 12.58 -12.27
N THR A 182 -9.30 13.68 -12.00
CA THR A 182 -9.24 14.84 -12.91
C THR A 182 -8.56 14.51 -14.25
N GLN A 183 -7.72 13.47 -14.30
CA GLN A 183 -7.05 13.04 -15.54
C GLN A 183 -7.97 12.22 -16.47
N THR A 184 -9.20 11.92 -16.06
CA THR A 184 -10.12 11.12 -16.87
C THR A 184 -10.83 11.95 -17.94
N ASN A 185 -11.17 11.32 -19.07
CA ASN A 185 -11.91 11.99 -20.14
C ASN A 185 -13.28 12.54 -19.71
N ASN A 186 -13.90 11.94 -18.68
CA ASN A 186 -15.18 12.41 -18.16
C ASN A 186 -15.03 13.72 -17.37
N ALA A 187 -13.96 13.85 -16.59
CA ALA A 187 -13.65 15.07 -15.85
C ALA A 187 -13.33 16.26 -16.77
N GLN A 188 -12.83 16.00 -17.99
CA GLN A 188 -12.60 17.04 -18.99
C GLN A 188 -13.91 17.61 -19.56
N LYS A 189 -15.01 16.86 -19.48
CA LYS A 189 -16.33 17.24 -19.99
C LYS A 189 -17.25 17.81 -18.91
N ASP A 190 -17.02 17.42 -17.65
CA ASP A 190 -17.80 17.80 -16.49
C ASP A 190 -16.87 18.19 -15.35
N PRO A 191 -16.81 19.48 -14.97
CA PRO A 191 -15.92 19.98 -13.91
C PRO A 191 -16.15 19.33 -12.53
N ASP A 192 -17.38 18.89 -12.24
CA ASP A 192 -17.76 18.32 -10.95
C ASP A 192 -17.56 16.81 -10.91
N TYR A 193 -17.30 16.16 -12.05
CA TYR A 193 -17.23 14.70 -12.15
C TYR A 193 -16.19 14.10 -11.22
N ALA A 194 -14.98 14.65 -11.17
CA ALA A 194 -13.90 14.13 -10.34
C ALA A 194 -14.22 14.27 -8.84
N SER A 195 -14.72 15.41 -8.40
CA SER A 195 -15.06 15.66 -7.00
C SER A 195 -16.21 14.77 -6.52
N LEU A 196 -17.25 14.58 -7.36
CA LEU A 196 -18.36 13.69 -7.05
C LEU A 196 -17.92 12.23 -6.96
N LYS A 197 -17.02 11.77 -7.86
CA LYS A 197 -16.46 10.43 -7.80
C LYS A 197 -15.61 10.19 -6.55
N VAL A 198 -14.76 11.14 -6.20
CA VAL A 198 -13.94 11.04 -4.99
C VAL A 198 -14.80 11.07 -3.73
N PHE A 199 -15.81 11.95 -3.69
CA PHE A 199 -16.76 11.95 -2.59
C PHE A 199 -17.52 10.64 -2.47
N ASP A 200 -17.98 10.06 -3.57
CA ASP A 200 -18.66 8.75 -3.60
C ASP A 200 -17.76 7.62 -3.09
N ILE A 201 -16.47 7.63 -3.43
CA ILE A 201 -15.53 6.60 -3.00
C ILE A 201 -15.14 6.79 -1.53
N ILE A 202 -14.67 7.98 -1.15
CA ILE A 202 -14.15 8.25 0.21
C ILE A 202 -15.30 8.44 1.20
N GLY A 203 -16.34 9.20 0.84
CA GLY A 203 -17.47 9.48 1.72
C GLY A 203 -18.23 8.23 2.16
N TYR A 204 -18.34 7.25 1.28
CA TYR A 204 -18.96 5.94 1.58
C TYR A 204 -17.95 4.85 1.92
N ALA A 205 -16.68 5.19 2.11
CA ALA A 205 -15.60 4.24 2.44
C ALA A 205 -15.58 3.00 1.52
N LYS A 206 -15.76 3.21 0.22
CA LYS A 206 -15.79 2.12 -0.74
C LYS A 206 -14.45 1.44 -0.83
N THR A 207 -14.46 0.11 -0.80
CA THR A 207 -13.27 -0.72 -0.94
C THR A 207 -13.32 -1.57 -2.20
N ALA A 208 -12.15 -1.88 -2.72
CA ALA A 208 -11.96 -2.88 -3.77
C ALA A 208 -11.45 -4.16 -3.11
N SER A 209 -12.05 -5.30 -3.41
CA SER A 209 -11.64 -6.62 -2.90
C SER A 209 -10.82 -7.44 -3.90
N SER A 210 -10.36 -6.80 -4.96
CA SER A 210 -9.45 -7.37 -5.96
C SER A 210 -8.81 -6.26 -6.78
N PRO A 211 -7.67 -6.53 -7.47
CA PRO A 211 -7.07 -5.57 -8.39
C PRO A 211 -8.03 -5.12 -9.49
N GLN A 212 -8.88 -6.00 -9.98
CA GLN A 212 -9.88 -5.71 -11.03
C GLN A 212 -10.94 -4.71 -10.57
N GLN A 213 -11.28 -4.71 -9.27
CA GLN A 213 -12.17 -3.70 -8.68
C GLN A 213 -11.42 -2.41 -8.33
N ALA A 214 -10.14 -2.49 -7.98
CA ALA A 214 -9.31 -1.35 -7.63
C ALA A 214 -8.99 -0.44 -8.83
N GLN A 215 -8.79 -1.02 -10.01
CA GLN A 215 -8.48 -0.27 -11.24
C GLN A 215 -9.58 0.73 -11.64
N PRO A 216 -10.87 0.37 -11.75
CA PRO A 216 -11.92 1.35 -12.07
C PRO A 216 -12.17 2.39 -10.98
N MET A 217 -11.70 2.15 -9.75
CA MET A 217 -11.72 3.12 -8.64
C MET A 217 -10.47 4.03 -8.66
N LEU A 218 -9.54 3.81 -9.56
CA LEU A 218 -8.25 4.49 -9.68
C LEU A 218 -7.34 4.35 -8.44
N PHE A 219 -7.54 3.32 -7.64
CA PHE A 219 -6.60 2.91 -6.60
C PHE A 219 -5.36 2.26 -7.23
N LEU A 220 -5.55 1.49 -8.31
CA LEU A 220 -4.46 0.93 -9.12
C LEU A 220 -4.49 1.49 -10.54
N ASP A 221 -3.32 1.75 -11.11
CA ASP A 221 -3.16 2.02 -12.53
C ASP A 221 -3.30 0.72 -13.35
N LYS A 222 -3.74 0.82 -14.60
CA LYS A 222 -3.84 -0.31 -15.53
C LYS A 222 -2.49 -0.95 -15.88
N ASN A 223 -1.41 -0.16 -15.75
CA ASN A 223 -0.04 -0.60 -16.02
C ASN A 223 0.59 -1.32 -14.83
N HIS A 224 -0.07 -1.35 -13.67
CA HIS A 224 0.41 -2.06 -12.50
C HIS A 224 0.28 -3.57 -12.69
N GLU A 225 1.24 -4.32 -12.16
CA GLU A 225 1.26 -5.78 -12.27
C GLU A 225 0.34 -6.43 -11.23
N VAL A 226 -0.29 -7.52 -11.64
CA VAL A 226 -1.10 -8.37 -10.75
C VAL A 226 -0.49 -9.76 -10.75
N ILE A 227 -0.17 -10.26 -9.56
CA ILE A 227 0.45 -11.58 -9.39
C ILE A 227 -0.45 -12.53 -8.59
N ILE A 228 -0.30 -13.81 -8.88
CA ILE A 228 -0.87 -14.93 -8.12
C ILE A 228 0.31 -15.73 -7.60
N ASN A 229 0.39 -15.93 -6.30
CA ASN A 229 1.42 -16.80 -5.71
C ASN A 229 1.07 -18.26 -5.88
#